data_32ad3b90249177fe5266dc3ff2cbb524
#
_entry.id   32ad3b90249177fe5266dc3ff2cbb524
#
_cell.length_a   1.000
_cell.length_b   1.000
_cell.length_c   1.000
_cell.angle_alpha   90.00
_cell.angle_beta   90.00
_cell.angle_gamma   90.00
#
_symmetry.space_group_name_H-M   'P 1'
#
loop_
_entity.id
_entity.type
_entity.pdbx_description
1 polymer ?
#
loop_
_entity_poly.entity_id
_entity_poly.type
_entity_poly.pdbx_seq_one_letter_code
_entity_poly.pdbx_strand_id
1 'polypeptide(L)'
;MPLESLIYCIGSGILALLVALFQYIYKTNRNKLYWSLAALRFVSIFSLLLLIINPKFENNESDVVKPVLAIAVDNSQSISYLTKDSIAELTTKTILKNSALNTKYNVQLYRFGSQIDQNSSLTFEDSQTNITNSLEDIQSIYDSQLAPIVLITDGNQTIGTDYQFVSKQFNQVVFPFILGDSIFNTDLKIQHVNVNSYTYFDIHESDVVSLVNGGQRWYGELFDTQLDR
;
A
#
# COMPACT_ATOMS: atom_id res chain seq x y z
N MET A 1 6.86 -13.88 -31.29
CA MET A 1 6.28 -13.35 -32.53
C MET A 1 4.78 -13.61 -32.53
N PRO A 2 3.92 -12.64 -32.71
CA PRO A 2 2.50 -12.91 -32.92
C PRO A 2 2.32 -13.73 -34.20
N LEU A 3 1.42 -14.71 -34.15
CA LEU A 3 1.15 -15.65 -35.25
C LEU A 3 0.83 -14.90 -36.56
N GLU A 4 0.17 -13.76 -36.43
CA GLU A 4 -0.19 -12.88 -37.55
C GLU A 4 1.02 -12.34 -38.32
N SER A 5 2.05 -11.85 -37.60
CA SER A 5 3.26 -11.35 -38.25
C SER A 5 4.02 -12.45 -39.01
N LEU A 6 4.00 -13.67 -38.52
CA LEU A 6 4.62 -14.82 -39.18
C LEU A 6 3.89 -15.16 -40.46
N ILE A 7 2.56 -15.13 -40.45
CA ILE A 7 1.72 -15.39 -41.65
C ILE A 7 1.99 -14.31 -42.70
N TYR A 8 2.06 -13.06 -42.34
CA TYR A 8 2.36 -11.97 -43.30
C TYR A 8 3.78 -12.06 -43.86
N CYS A 9 4.77 -12.47 -43.06
CA CYS A 9 6.14 -12.69 -43.54
C CYS A 9 6.20 -13.87 -44.57
N ILE A 10 5.52 -14.98 -44.32
CA ILE A 10 5.46 -16.10 -45.22
C ILE A 10 4.71 -15.70 -46.51
N GLY A 11 3.56 -15.03 -46.38
CA GLY A 11 2.78 -14.52 -47.50
C GLY A 11 3.57 -13.59 -48.42
N SER A 12 4.33 -12.67 -47.83
CA SER A 12 5.22 -11.75 -48.59
C SER A 12 6.33 -12.47 -49.32
N GLY A 13 6.92 -13.52 -48.72
CA GLY A 13 7.91 -14.36 -49.35
C GLY A 13 7.37 -15.12 -50.56
N ILE A 14 6.19 -15.70 -50.41
CA ILE A 14 5.51 -16.40 -51.52
C ILE A 14 5.17 -15.41 -52.65
N LEU A 15 4.62 -14.25 -52.32
CA LEU A 15 4.27 -13.22 -53.31
C LEU A 15 5.51 -12.70 -54.07
N ALA A 16 6.61 -12.43 -53.36
CA ALA A 16 7.86 -11.98 -53.94
C ALA A 16 8.45 -13.02 -54.89
N LEU A 17 8.33 -14.33 -54.52
CA LEU A 17 8.79 -15.45 -55.33
C LEU A 17 7.95 -15.60 -56.61
N LEU A 18 6.62 -15.50 -56.50
CA LEU A 18 5.71 -15.57 -57.64
C LEU A 18 5.98 -14.44 -58.65
N VAL A 19 6.18 -13.21 -58.17
CA VAL A 19 6.48 -12.04 -59.03
C VAL A 19 7.84 -12.21 -59.71
N ALA A 20 8.85 -12.68 -58.99
CA ALA A 20 10.18 -12.94 -59.56
C ALA A 20 10.13 -14.04 -60.63
N LEU A 21 9.44 -15.15 -60.36
CA LEU A 21 9.28 -16.25 -61.31
C LEU A 21 8.46 -15.87 -62.56
N PHE A 22 7.35 -15.17 -62.38
CA PHE A 22 6.48 -14.74 -63.49
C PHE A 22 7.25 -13.91 -64.52
N GLN A 23 8.16 -13.05 -64.11
CA GLN A 23 8.94 -12.18 -65.00
C GLN A 23 10.02 -12.94 -65.80
N TYR A 24 10.48 -14.11 -65.29
CA TYR A 24 11.55 -14.89 -65.90
C TYR A 24 11.07 -16.13 -66.67
N ILE A 25 9.85 -16.61 -66.42
CA ILE A 25 9.26 -17.77 -67.14
C ILE A 25 9.05 -17.44 -68.61
N TYR A 26 8.77 -16.21 -68.99
CA TYR A 26 8.50 -15.78 -70.37
C TYR A 26 9.75 -15.55 -71.22
N LYS A 27 11.00 -15.65 -70.66
CA LYS A 27 12.24 -15.44 -71.39
C LYS A 27 12.93 -16.75 -71.73
N THR A 28 13.14 -17.02 -73.01
CA THR A 28 13.61 -18.29 -73.61
C THR A 28 15.10 -18.63 -73.38
N ASN A 29 15.96 -17.67 -72.95
CA ASN A 29 17.39 -17.89 -72.80
C ASN A 29 17.75 -18.08 -71.32
N ARG A 30 18.13 -19.33 -70.93
CA ARG A 30 18.48 -19.73 -69.55
C ARG A 30 19.98 -19.69 -69.31
N ASN A 31 20.58 -18.50 -69.28
CA ASN A 31 21.99 -18.35 -68.86
C ASN A 31 22.07 -18.17 -67.31
N LYS A 32 23.22 -18.59 -66.73
CA LYS A 32 23.51 -18.44 -65.27
C LYS A 32 23.26 -17.02 -64.74
N LEU A 33 23.50 -16.03 -65.59
CA LEU A 33 23.26 -14.60 -65.29
C LEU A 33 21.78 -14.30 -65.01
N TYR A 34 20.83 -14.98 -65.66
CA TYR A 34 19.39 -14.76 -65.42
C TYR A 34 18.96 -15.27 -64.06
N TRP A 35 19.54 -16.36 -63.55
CA TRP A 35 19.26 -16.87 -62.23
C TRP A 35 19.75 -15.92 -61.12
N SER A 36 20.91 -15.30 -61.26
CA SER A 36 21.41 -14.32 -60.30
C SER A 36 20.58 -13.03 -60.30
N LEU A 37 20.12 -12.60 -61.46
CA LEU A 37 19.21 -11.43 -61.59
C LEU A 37 17.83 -11.72 -60.99
N ALA A 38 17.30 -12.94 -61.15
CA ALA A 38 16.04 -13.37 -60.54
C ALA A 38 16.15 -13.39 -59.00
N ALA A 39 17.26 -13.93 -58.47
CA ALA A 39 17.49 -13.96 -57.05
C ALA A 39 17.64 -12.54 -56.45
N LEU A 40 18.38 -11.67 -57.16
CA LEU A 40 18.53 -10.25 -56.71
C LEU A 40 17.16 -9.54 -56.67
N ARG A 41 16.31 -9.79 -57.64
CA ARG A 41 14.97 -9.20 -57.72
C ARG A 41 14.03 -9.73 -56.65
N PHE A 42 14.07 -11.05 -56.38
CA PHE A 42 13.36 -11.66 -55.27
C PHE A 42 13.75 -10.98 -53.93
N VAL A 43 15.04 -10.85 -53.66
CA VAL A 43 15.52 -10.23 -52.44
C VAL A 43 15.07 -8.76 -52.32
N SER A 44 15.13 -8.00 -53.45
CA SER A 44 14.69 -6.62 -53.48
C SER A 44 13.20 -6.47 -53.16
N ILE A 45 12.35 -7.25 -53.83
CA ILE A 45 10.88 -7.23 -53.63
C ILE A 45 10.53 -7.70 -52.23
N PHE A 46 11.14 -8.78 -51.78
CA PHE A 46 10.93 -9.32 -50.42
C PHE A 46 11.31 -8.35 -49.35
N SER A 47 12.50 -7.71 -49.50
CA SER A 47 12.95 -6.68 -48.55
C SER A 47 11.99 -5.49 -48.49
N LEU A 48 11.48 -5.04 -49.65
CA LEU A 48 10.52 -3.94 -49.70
C LEU A 48 9.20 -4.32 -49.03
N LEU A 49 8.69 -5.51 -49.27
CA LEU A 49 7.48 -6.03 -48.61
C LEU A 49 7.66 -6.18 -47.10
N LEU A 50 8.79 -6.69 -46.65
CA LEU A 50 9.14 -6.76 -45.24
C LEU A 50 9.16 -5.39 -44.57
N LEU A 51 9.65 -4.38 -45.28
CA LEU A 51 9.71 -3.00 -44.77
C LEU A 51 8.31 -2.39 -44.66
N ILE A 52 7.39 -2.72 -45.61
CA ILE A 52 5.99 -2.28 -45.53
C ILE A 52 5.24 -2.99 -44.40
N ILE A 53 5.47 -4.28 -44.21
CA ILE A 53 4.80 -5.11 -43.18
C ILE A 53 5.30 -4.73 -41.78
N ASN A 54 6.56 -4.25 -41.69
CA ASN A 54 7.19 -3.84 -40.44
C ASN A 54 6.91 -4.82 -39.26
N PRO A 55 7.35 -6.09 -39.35
CA PRO A 55 7.02 -7.09 -38.35
C PRO A 55 7.58 -6.68 -36.99
N LYS A 56 6.67 -6.45 -36.02
CA LYS A 56 7.05 -6.15 -34.64
C LYS A 56 7.46 -7.43 -33.94
N PHE A 57 8.70 -7.45 -33.46
CA PHE A 57 9.20 -8.48 -32.56
C PHE A 57 8.90 -8.03 -31.11
N GLU A 58 7.72 -8.32 -30.62
CA GLU A 58 7.41 -8.12 -29.20
C GLU A 58 7.96 -9.31 -28.43
N ASN A 59 9.03 -9.09 -27.71
CA ASN A 59 9.39 -9.93 -26.59
C ASN A 59 8.49 -9.53 -25.43
N ASN A 60 7.43 -10.27 -25.20
CA ASN A 60 6.67 -10.20 -23.96
C ASN A 60 7.50 -10.89 -22.86
N GLU A 61 8.51 -10.21 -22.34
CA GLU A 61 9.04 -10.52 -21.03
C GLU A 61 7.98 -10.03 -20.03
N SER A 62 7.17 -10.96 -19.53
CA SER A 62 6.30 -10.67 -18.40
C SER A 62 7.20 -10.55 -17.17
N ASP A 63 7.65 -9.34 -16.88
CA ASP A 63 8.22 -9.04 -15.58
C ASP A 63 7.10 -9.23 -14.55
N VAL A 64 7.14 -10.34 -13.85
CA VAL A 64 6.25 -10.60 -12.72
C VAL A 64 6.69 -9.69 -11.59
N VAL A 65 6.16 -8.46 -11.60
CA VAL A 65 6.36 -7.52 -10.49
C VAL A 65 5.62 -8.08 -9.28
N LYS A 66 6.38 -8.40 -8.23
CA LYS A 66 5.78 -8.86 -6.98
C LYS A 66 4.93 -7.74 -6.39
N PRO A 67 3.69 -8.02 -5.94
CA PRO A 67 2.90 -7.04 -5.22
C PRO A 67 3.61 -6.62 -3.93
N VAL A 68 3.38 -5.39 -3.49
CA VAL A 68 3.95 -4.88 -2.26
C VAL A 68 3.13 -5.36 -1.07
N LEU A 69 3.81 -5.73 0.02
CA LEU A 69 3.23 -5.90 1.35
C LEU A 69 3.76 -4.78 2.24
N ALA A 70 2.92 -3.82 2.60
CA ALA A 70 3.29 -2.74 3.49
C ALA A 70 3.11 -3.17 4.95
N ILE A 71 4.14 -3.01 5.77
CA ILE A 71 4.07 -3.20 7.22
C ILE A 71 4.09 -1.82 7.85
N ALA A 72 2.99 -1.39 8.43
CA ALA A 72 2.87 -0.13 9.16
C ALA A 72 2.96 -0.39 10.66
N VAL A 73 4.01 0.12 11.31
CA VAL A 73 4.26 -0.08 12.73
C VAL A 73 4.07 1.23 13.47
N ASP A 74 3.25 1.19 14.47
CA ASP A 74 3.05 2.30 15.40
C ASP A 74 4.31 2.53 16.23
N ASN A 75 4.88 3.72 16.13
CA ASN A 75 6.10 4.11 16.81
C ASN A 75 5.83 5.04 18.02
N SER A 76 4.58 5.09 18.47
CA SER A 76 4.16 5.96 19.56
C SER A 76 4.64 5.48 20.94
N GLN A 77 4.74 6.42 21.86
CA GLN A 77 5.07 6.16 23.25
C GLN A 77 4.07 5.26 23.96
N SER A 78 2.82 5.17 23.50
CA SER A 78 1.81 4.28 24.06
C SER A 78 2.23 2.82 24.01
N ILE A 79 2.90 2.39 22.91
CA ILE A 79 3.42 1.02 22.75
C ILE A 79 4.49 0.72 23.83
N SER A 80 5.41 1.68 24.07
CA SER A 80 6.43 1.54 25.10
C SER A 80 5.82 1.56 26.50
N TYR A 81 4.84 2.42 26.74
CA TYR A 81 4.12 2.49 28.01
C TYR A 81 3.41 1.19 28.35
N LEU A 82 2.84 0.52 27.36
CA LEU A 82 2.24 -0.81 27.52
C LEU A 82 3.27 -1.95 27.61
N THR A 83 4.58 -1.65 27.56
CA THR A 83 5.68 -2.64 27.54
C THR A 83 5.56 -3.63 26.38
N LYS A 84 5.01 -3.18 25.23
CA LYS A 84 4.78 -4.00 24.04
C LYS A 84 5.79 -3.75 22.91
N ASP A 85 6.73 -2.85 23.11
CA ASP A 85 7.84 -2.52 22.19
C ASP A 85 8.59 -3.74 21.69
N SER A 86 8.98 -4.62 22.62
CA SER A 86 9.65 -5.89 22.29
C SER A 86 8.80 -6.82 21.43
N ILE A 87 7.47 -6.86 21.66
CA ILE A 87 6.54 -7.66 20.87
C ILE A 87 6.38 -7.06 19.49
N ALA A 88 6.22 -5.73 19.38
CA ALA A 88 6.14 -5.02 18.12
C ALA A 88 7.37 -5.27 17.25
N GLU A 89 8.57 -5.13 17.84
CA GLU A 89 9.82 -5.41 17.14
C GLU A 89 9.95 -6.87 16.71
N LEU A 90 9.65 -7.82 17.61
CA LEU A 90 9.75 -9.23 17.31
C LEU A 90 8.80 -9.63 16.17
N THR A 91 7.55 -9.14 16.23
CA THR A 91 6.55 -9.39 15.19
C THR A 91 7.01 -8.82 13.85
N THR A 92 7.45 -7.56 13.84
CA THR A 92 7.98 -6.90 12.66
C THR A 92 9.16 -7.67 12.06
N LYS A 93 10.15 -8.03 12.89
CA LYS A 93 11.32 -8.81 12.46
C LYS A 93 10.94 -10.20 11.94
N THR A 94 9.92 -10.83 12.54
CA THR A 94 9.42 -12.15 12.10
C THR A 94 8.79 -12.06 10.72
N ILE A 95 7.97 -11.04 10.46
CA ILE A 95 7.33 -10.83 9.16
C ILE A 95 8.39 -10.50 8.10
N LEU A 96 9.31 -9.58 8.39
CA LEU A 96 10.38 -9.20 7.47
C LEU A 96 11.29 -10.36 7.07
N LYS A 97 11.57 -11.30 8.00
CA LYS A 97 12.41 -12.46 7.75
C LYS A 97 11.66 -13.67 7.18
N ASN A 98 10.36 -13.58 7.01
CA ASN A 98 9.57 -14.71 6.51
C ASN A 98 9.85 -14.95 5.01
N SER A 99 10.51 -16.07 4.71
CA SER A 99 10.91 -16.41 3.34
C SER A 99 9.70 -16.62 2.40
N ALA A 100 8.59 -17.17 2.91
CA ALA A 100 7.40 -17.39 2.13
C ALA A 100 6.74 -16.06 1.70
N LEU A 101 6.75 -15.05 2.58
CA LEU A 101 6.27 -13.71 2.27
C LEU A 101 7.19 -13.02 1.28
N ASN A 102 8.50 -13.05 1.49
CA ASN A 102 9.50 -12.42 0.61
C ASN A 102 9.56 -13.06 -0.79
N THR A 103 9.14 -14.33 -0.92
CA THR A 103 9.01 -14.97 -2.23
C THR A 103 7.83 -14.40 -3.02
N LYS A 104 6.70 -14.12 -2.36
CA LYS A 104 5.46 -13.67 -2.99
C LYS A 104 5.32 -12.16 -3.09
N TYR A 105 5.84 -11.43 -2.11
CA TYR A 105 5.67 -9.99 -1.94
C TYR A 105 7.00 -9.27 -1.88
N ASN A 106 6.99 -8.00 -2.29
CA ASN A 106 8.04 -7.04 -1.94
C ASN A 106 7.65 -6.39 -0.61
N VAL A 107 8.28 -6.83 0.51
CA VAL A 107 7.89 -6.37 1.84
C VAL A 107 8.55 -5.03 2.14
N GLN A 108 7.73 -4.01 2.45
CA GLN A 108 8.17 -2.66 2.78
C GLN A 108 7.77 -2.31 4.21
N LEU A 109 8.69 -1.76 4.99
CA LEU A 109 8.47 -1.34 6.36
C LEU A 109 8.24 0.16 6.43
N TYR A 110 7.17 0.55 7.10
CA TYR A 110 6.82 1.92 7.45
C TYR A 110 6.65 2.00 8.96
N ARG A 111 7.16 3.05 9.57
CA ARG A 111 6.80 3.44 10.93
C ARG A 111 5.90 4.65 10.88
N PHE A 112 5.00 4.79 11.82
CA PHE A 112 4.14 5.96 11.90
C PHE A 112 3.94 6.42 13.35
N GLY A 113 3.71 7.70 13.47
CA GLY A 113 3.26 8.41 14.65
C GLY A 113 2.29 9.48 14.19
N SER A 114 2.68 10.76 14.27
CA SER A 114 1.94 11.87 13.65
C SER A 114 2.01 11.85 12.12
N GLN A 115 3.09 11.32 11.56
CA GLN A 115 3.34 11.16 10.13
C GLN A 115 3.96 9.80 9.87
N ILE A 116 3.90 9.37 8.60
CA ILE A 116 4.55 8.14 8.17
C ILE A 116 6.00 8.39 7.75
N ASP A 117 6.87 7.44 8.06
CA ASP A 117 8.27 7.45 7.66
C ASP A 117 8.71 6.06 7.21
N GLN A 118 9.47 6.00 6.12
CA GLN A 118 10.04 4.77 5.60
C GLN A 118 11.42 4.52 6.24
N ASN A 119 11.46 4.43 7.56
CA ASN A 119 12.67 4.17 8.31
C ASN A 119 12.58 2.82 9.01
N SER A 120 13.66 2.08 9.01
CA SER A 120 13.73 0.73 9.61
C SER A 120 13.96 0.72 11.13
N SER A 121 14.27 1.87 11.76
CA SER A 121 14.48 1.95 13.19
C SER A 121 13.20 2.34 13.93
N LEU A 122 12.72 1.45 14.79
CA LEU A 122 11.62 1.72 15.71
C LEU A 122 12.20 2.31 17.00
N THR A 123 11.73 3.47 17.42
CA THR A 123 12.20 4.18 18.62
C THR A 123 11.13 4.25 19.71
N PHE A 124 9.84 4.17 19.32
CA PHE A 124 8.67 4.28 20.20
C PHE A 124 8.66 5.56 21.03
N GLU A 125 9.07 6.68 20.41
CA GLU A 125 9.19 8.00 21.07
C GLU A 125 8.16 9.01 20.57
N ASP A 126 7.35 8.66 19.55
CA ASP A 126 6.38 9.59 19.00
C ASP A 126 5.25 9.86 19.99
N SER A 127 4.99 11.14 20.26
CA SER A 127 3.99 11.57 21.25
C SER A 127 2.55 11.52 20.73
N GLN A 128 2.37 11.34 19.43
CA GLN A 128 1.08 11.37 18.76
C GLN A 128 0.96 10.20 17.77
N THR A 129 -0.27 9.71 17.59
CA THR A 129 -0.59 8.63 16.65
C THR A 129 -1.73 9.05 15.74
N ASN A 130 -1.52 8.94 14.42
CA ASN A 130 -2.51 9.19 13.39
C ASN A 130 -2.61 7.98 12.45
N ILE A 131 -3.43 7.02 12.83
CA ILE A 131 -3.63 5.78 12.07
C ILE A 131 -4.24 6.08 10.70
N THR A 132 -5.26 6.95 10.68
CA THR A 132 -5.97 7.31 9.45
C THR A 132 -5.04 7.88 8.40
N ASN A 133 -4.30 8.93 8.75
CA ASN A 133 -3.39 9.58 7.81
C ASN A 133 -2.31 8.61 7.31
N SER A 134 -1.81 7.75 8.19
CA SER A 134 -0.79 6.77 7.82
C SER A 134 -1.30 5.73 6.82
N LEU A 135 -2.55 5.30 6.95
CA LEU A 135 -3.19 4.41 5.98
C LEU A 135 -3.47 5.12 4.65
N GLU A 136 -3.92 6.38 4.69
CA GLU A 136 -4.13 7.21 3.49
C GLU A 136 -2.83 7.48 2.74
N ASP A 137 -1.75 7.77 3.45
CA ASP A 137 -0.43 7.98 2.86
C ASP A 137 0.08 6.70 2.16
N ILE A 138 -0.04 5.53 2.81
CA ILE A 138 0.33 4.25 2.18
C ILE A 138 -0.55 3.98 0.95
N GLN A 139 -1.85 4.22 1.04
CA GLN A 139 -2.75 4.07 -0.11
C GLN A 139 -2.35 5.00 -1.26
N SER A 140 -1.99 6.25 -0.96
CA SER A 140 -1.53 7.23 -1.94
C SER A 140 -0.22 6.81 -2.63
N ILE A 141 0.73 6.23 -1.88
CA ILE A 141 1.98 5.70 -2.42
C ILE A 141 1.72 4.56 -3.41
N TYR A 142 0.70 3.72 -3.14
CA TYR A 142 0.40 2.51 -3.90
C TYR A 142 -0.95 2.57 -4.63
N ASP A 143 -1.42 3.75 -5.03
CA ASP A 143 -2.76 4.00 -5.58
C ASP A 143 -3.12 3.08 -6.77
N SER A 144 -2.15 2.76 -7.61
CA SER A 144 -2.34 1.91 -8.81
C SER A 144 -1.91 0.45 -8.62
N GLN A 145 -1.46 0.06 -7.42
CA GLN A 145 -0.95 -1.29 -7.14
C GLN A 145 -1.70 -1.92 -5.97
N LEU A 146 -1.82 -3.25 -6.01
CA LEU A 146 -2.30 -4.00 -4.85
C LEU A 146 -1.20 -4.03 -3.80
N ALA A 147 -1.43 -3.36 -2.66
CA ALA A 147 -0.50 -3.29 -1.54
C ALA A 147 -1.23 -3.55 -0.21
N PRO A 148 -1.50 -4.82 0.14
CA PRO A 148 -2.06 -5.14 1.44
C PRO A 148 -1.19 -4.59 2.56
N ILE A 149 -1.82 -4.12 3.63
CA ILE A 149 -1.19 -3.45 4.75
C ILE A 149 -1.30 -4.32 6.00
N VAL A 150 -0.18 -4.62 6.64
CA VAL A 150 -0.15 -5.17 8.01
C VAL A 150 0.03 -4.00 8.96
N LEU A 151 -1.00 -3.70 9.74
CA LEU A 151 -1.01 -2.60 10.69
C LEU A 151 -0.72 -3.12 12.10
N ILE A 152 0.41 -2.72 12.69
CA ILE A 152 0.81 -3.11 14.04
C ILE A 152 0.66 -1.88 14.93
N THR A 153 -0.33 -1.88 15.82
CA THR A 153 -0.69 -0.73 16.68
C THR A 153 -1.43 -1.20 17.93
N ASP A 154 -1.52 -0.37 18.96
CA ASP A 154 -2.42 -0.57 20.09
C ASP A 154 -3.85 -0.08 19.80
N GLY A 155 -4.05 0.60 18.66
CA GLY A 155 -5.33 1.16 18.22
C GLY A 155 -5.67 2.49 18.86
N ASN A 156 -4.78 3.08 19.66
CA ASN A 156 -5.00 4.35 20.32
C ASN A 156 -4.60 5.54 19.42
N GLN A 157 -5.54 6.02 18.63
CA GLN A 157 -5.34 7.20 17.81
C GLN A 157 -5.53 8.47 18.64
N THR A 158 -4.53 9.39 18.62
CA THR A 158 -4.56 10.63 19.40
C THR A 158 -4.91 11.87 18.57
N ILE A 159 -4.64 11.83 17.26
CA ILE A 159 -4.92 12.94 16.33
C ILE A 159 -5.53 12.41 15.03
N GLY A 160 -6.16 13.30 14.27
CA GLY A 160 -6.77 12.97 12.96
C GLY A 160 -8.21 12.53 13.06
N THR A 161 -8.76 12.14 11.92
CA THR A 161 -10.13 11.61 11.81
C THR A 161 -10.17 10.17 12.29
N ASP A 162 -11.19 9.80 13.04
CA ASP A 162 -11.33 8.44 13.54
C ASP A 162 -11.35 7.41 12.38
N TYR A 163 -10.44 6.46 12.43
CA TYR A 163 -10.26 5.43 11.41
C TYR A 163 -11.49 4.57 11.19
N GLN A 164 -12.39 4.45 12.16
CA GLN A 164 -13.63 3.69 12.04
C GLN A 164 -14.56 4.27 10.96
N PHE A 165 -14.57 5.59 10.79
CA PHE A 165 -15.40 6.26 9.79
C PHE A 165 -14.79 6.28 8.39
N VAL A 166 -13.47 6.26 8.31
CA VAL A 166 -12.74 6.39 7.03
C VAL A 166 -12.47 5.04 6.37
N SER A 167 -12.53 3.94 7.13
CA SER A 167 -12.22 2.58 6.67
C SER A 167 -12.95 2.14 5.39
N LYS A 168 -14.14 2.69 5.11
CA LYS A 168 -14.92 2.40 3.89
C LYS A 168 -14.33 2.98 2.60
N GLN A 169 -13.40 3.91 2.70
CA GLN A 169 -12.78 4.59 1.56
C GLN A 169 -11.45 3.94 1.15
N PHE A 170 -10.96 2.97 1.95
CA PHE A 170 -9.71 2.28 1.64
C PHE A 170 -9.92 1.20 0.57
N ASN A 171 -9.10 1.26 -0.48
CA ASN A 171 -9.06 0.25 -1.53
C ASN A 171 -8.10 -0.90 -1.20
N GLN A 172 -7.21 -0.71 -0.23
CA GLN A 172 -6.25 -1.71 0.20
C GLN A 172 -6.79 -2.56 1.35
N VAL A 173 -6.39 -3.83 1.38
CA VAL A 173 -6.76 -4.74 2.48
C VAL A 173 -5.85 -4.48 3.67
N VAL A 174 -6.43 -4.23 4.85
CA VAL A 174 -5.69 -3.99 6.09
C VAL A 174 -5.83 -5.19 7.01
N PHE A 175 -4.70 -5.70 7.49
CA PHE A 175 -4.59 -6.78 8.46
C PHE A 175 -4.08 -6.19 9.79
N PRO A 176 -4.96 -5.88 10.75
CA PRO A 176 -4.54 -5.31 12.03
C PRO A 176 -3.94 -6.37 12.95
N PHE A 177 -2.79 -6.05 13.53
CA PHE A 177 -2.18 -6.77 14.64
C PHE A 177 -2.21 -5.86 15.86
N ILE A 178 -3.12 -6.14 16.79
CA ILE A 178 -3.37 -5.28 17.94
C ILE A 178 -2.41 -5.62 19.09
N LEU A 179 -1.64 -4.63 19.50
CA LEU A 179 -0.71 -4.67 20.62
C LEU A 179 -1.44 -4.24 21.90
N GLY A 180 -2.28 -5.07 22.43
CA GLY A 180 -3.04 -4.79 23.65
C GLY A 180 -3.11 -6.01 24.55
N ASP A 181 -3.70 -5.83 25.71
CA ASP A 181 -4.18 -6.93 26.52
C ASP A 181 -5.71 -6.90 26.58
N SER A 182 -6.32 -8.02 26.96
CA SER A 182 -7.77 -8.14 27.14
C SER A 182 -8.20 -7.83 28.56
N ILE A 183 -7.33 -7.21 29.37
CA ILE A 183 -7.63 -6.86 30.75
C ILE A 183 -8.34 -5.49 30.74
N PHE A 184 -9.61 -5.51 31.09
CA PHE A 184 -10.37 -4.29 31.30
C PHE A 184 -9.93 -3.63 32.62
N ASN A 185 -9.10 -2.61 32.55
CA ASN A 185 -8.86 -1.77 33.71
C ASN A 185 -10.08 -0.89 33.92
N THR A 186 -10.63 -0.94 35.14
CA THR A 186 -11.69 -0.02 35.54
C THR A 186 -11.08 1.36 35.69
N ASP A 187 -11.42 2.26 34.77
CA ASP A 187 -10.97 3.65 34.81
C ASP A 187 -12.14 4.55 35.25
N LEU A 188 -11.82 5.49 36.13
CA LEU A 188 -12.76 6.49 36.61
C LEU A 188 -12.59 7.77 35.79
N LYS A 189 -13.54 8.06 34.93
CA LYS A 189 -13.56 9.27 34.11
C LYS A 189 -14.60 10.24 34.64
N ILE A 190 -14.18 11.46 34.95
CA ILE A 190 -15.10 12.57 35.21
C ILE A 190 -15.72 12.97 33.87
N GLN A 191 -16.98 12.61 33.66
CA GLN A 191 -17.70 12.94 32.40
C GLN A 191 -18.27 14.35 32.41
N HIS A 192 -18.71 14.85 33.56
CA HIS A 192 -19.33 16.14 33.67
C HIS A 192 -19.16 16.70 35.07
N VAL A 193 -18.73 17.93 35.16
CA VAL A 193 -18.69 18.72 36.44
C VAL A 193 -19.77 19.79 36.27
N ASN A 194 -20.81 19.72 37.10
CA ASN A 194 -21.86 20.73 37.10
C ASN A 194 -21.65 21.61 38.32
N VAL A 195 -21.18 22.80 38.09
CA VAL A 195 -20.94 23.80 39.15
C VAL A 195 -21.80 25.01 38.85
N ASN A 196 -22.31 25.67 39.92
CA ASN A 196 -22.98 26.95 39.79
C ASN A 196 -22.01 28.02 39.30
N SER A 197 -22.36 28.77 38.26
CA SER A 197 -21.54 29.86 37.72
C SER A 197 -21.42 31.05 38.64
N TYR A 198 -22.21 31.11 39.70
CA TYR A 198 -22.25 32.18 40.68
C TYR A 198 -22.32 31.64 42.10
N THR A 199 -21.32 31.90 42.89
CA THR A 199 -21.29 31.66 44.34
C THR A 199 -21.58 32.97 45.06
N TYR A 200 -22.61 33.01 45.91
CA TYR A 200 -22.78 34.12 46.87
C TYR A 200 -21.92 33.82 48.12
N PHE A 201 -21.25 34.84 48.63
CA PHE A 201 -20.20 34.77 49.67
C PHE A 201 -20.68 34.19 51.03
N ASP A 202 -21.92 33.76 51.15
CA ASP A 202 -22.52 33.36 52.42
C ASP A 202 -23.34 32.06 52.38
N ILE A 203 -23.20 31.23 51.32
CA ILE A 203 -23.89 29.95 51.25
C ILE A 203 -22.88 28.85 50.95
N HIS A 204 -22.67 27.95 51.89
CA HIS A 204 -22.01 26.67 51.69
C HIS A 204 -22.89 25.81 50.83
N GLU A 205 -22.84 25.94 49.53
CA GLU A 205 -23.42 25.02 48.60
C GLU A 205 -22.38 23.97 48.28
N SER A 206 -22.65 22.71 48.63
CA SER A 206 -21.82 21.57 48.29
C SER A 206 -21.91 21.35 46.78
N ASP A 207 -20.81 21.61 46.07
CA ASP A 207 -20.69 21.29 44.66
C ASP A 207 -20.71 19.75 44.48
N VAL A 208 -21.69 19.24 43.78
CA VAL A 208 -21.85 17.82 43.55
C VAL A 208 -21.13 17.42 42.27
N VAL A 209 -20.09 16.64 42.44
CA VAL A 209 -19.41 15.99 41.30
C VAL A 209 -20.03 14.62 41.04
N SER A 210 -20.54 14.43 39.86
CA SER A 210 -21.02 13.10 39.44
C SER A 210 -19.95 12.34 38.66
N LEU A 211 -19.57 11.21 39.21
CA LEU A 211 -18.68 10.26 38.53
C LEU A 211 -19.50 9.15 37.92
N VAL A 212 -19.26 8.81 36.66
CA VAL A 212 -19.96 7.72 35.98
C VAL A 212 -18.95 6.69 35.52
N ASN A 213 -19.07 5.46 36.03
CA ASN A 213 -18.29 4.33 35.58
C ASN A 213 -19.25 3.19 35.22
N GLY A 214 -19.18 2.68 33.99
CA GLY A 214 -19.95 1.50 33.57
C GLY A 214 -21.47 1.56 33.77
N GLY A 215 -22.06 2.78 33.72
CA GLY A 215 -23.50 2.98 33.95
C GLY A 215 -23.90 3.21 35.40
N GLN A 216 -22.99 3.13 36.36
CA GLN A 216 -23.24 3.50 37.74
C GLN A 216 -22.85 4.96 37.99
N ARG A 217 -23.73 5.69 38.68
CA ARG A 217 -23.52 7.10 39.03
C ARG A 217 -23.11 7.22 40.48
N TRP A 218 -21.99 7.88 40.73
CA TRP A 218 -21.50 8.18 42.07
C TRP A 218 -21.58 9.69 42.29
N TYR A 219 -22.03 10.10 43.49
CA TYR A 219 -22.11 11.49 43.90
C TYR A 219 -21.10 11.71 45.03
N GLY A 220 -20.27 12.73 44.93
CA GLY A 220 -19.32 13.12 45.92
C GLY A 220 -19.42 14.64 46.23
N GLU A 221 -19.21 15.04 47.44
CA GLU A 221 -19.12 16.45 47.83
C GLU A 221 -17.64 16.84 47.76
N LEU A 222 -17.37 17.98 47.08
CA LEU A 222 -16.04 18.60 47.11
C LEU A 222 -15.95 19.43 48.41
N PHE A 223 -15.14 18.97 49.34
CA PHE A 223 -14.81 19.77 50.50
C PHE A 223 -13.84 20.87 50.07
N ASP A 224 -14.21 22.11 50.41
CA ASP A 224 -13.34 23.29 50.26
C ASP A 224 -12.13 23.11 51.16
N THR A 225 -10.94 22.82 50.59
CA THR A 225 -9.69 22.95 51.29
C THR A 225 -9.38 24.42 51.37
N GLN A 226 -9.67 25.03 52.52
CA GLN A 226 -9.18 26.36 52.85
C GLN A 226 -7.69 26.43 52.59
N LEU A 227 -7.30 27.17 51.58
CA LEU A 227 -5.95 27.70 51.42
C LEU A 227 -5.72 28.71 52.55
N ASP A 228 -5.30 28.24 53.72
CA ASP A 228 -4.62 29.09 54.67
C ASP A 228 -3.26 29.48 54.08
N ARG A 229 -3.01 30.75 54.12
CA ARG A 229 -1.86 31.49 53.61
C ARG A 229 -0.51 30.98 54.05
#